data_797f1481021259ef0e1a205e751a6553
#
_entry.id   797f1481021259ef0e1a205e751a6553
#
_cell.length_a   1.000
_cell.length_b   1.000
_cell.length_c   1.000
_cell.angle_alpha   90.00
_cell.angle_beta   90.00
_cell.angle_gamma   90.00
#
_symmetry.space_group_name_H-M   'P 1'
#
loop_
_entity.id
_entity.type
_entity.pdbx_description
1 polymer ?
#
loop_
_entity_poly.entity_id
_entity_poly.type
_entity_poly.pdbx_seq_one_letter_code
_entity_poly.pdbx_strand_id
1 'polypeptide(L)'
;MGYIEAGHYGELRVDRSIKEVQFPSEVHIIPDFHMKIHENRYIQVDTLIITSSYILIVEVKNIIGNIIFKTFPNQLIRTLDNETIAFNCPIIQLQRNQDGFQLWLNQTQWKIPIYTVLVFASDKAIIENAPKEQTILFSKNLPLFIQKLNKLPPLLTKAQYLKIKEILVRKNMLFVEPHLCSKYEISTSELKKGVLCINCGNRLNRISERQWTCTACGINDKDPIPRNVEDLFTLMKHEVTMQECMDLLQLKSRYTMNYTFQKMKLIKTKKGNKTTYQKSNN
;
A
#
# COMPACT_ATOMS: atom_id res chain seq x y z
N MET A 1 -16.24 10.00 -4.25
CA MET A 1 -14.82 9.65 -4.38
C MET A 1 -14.41 8.90 -3.13
N GLY A 2 -13.99 7.63 -3.21
CA GLY A 2 -13.63 6.83 -2.04
C GLY A 2 -12.31 7.31 -1.40
N TYR A 3 -12.09 7.00 -0.12
CA TYR A 3 -10.86 7.38 0.60
C TYR A 3 -9.58 6.87 -0.08
N ILE A 4 -9.61 5.68 -0.68
CA ILE A 4 -8.47 5.08 -1.41
C ILE A 4 -8.13 5.89 -2.65
N GLU A 5 -9.13 6.27 -3.46
CA GLU A 5 -8.92 7.11 -4.64
C GLU A 5 -8.35 8.48 -4.27
N ALA A 6 -8.88 9.09 -3.19
CA ALA A 6 -8.38 10.37 -2.70
C ALA A 6 -6.91 10.28 -2.28
N GLY A 7 -6.48 9.20 -1.61
CA GLY A 7 -5.08 8.94 -1.25
C GLY A 7 -4.20 8.91 -2.49
N HIS A 8 -4.52 8.06 -3.45
CA HIS A 8 -3.77 7.90 -4.70
C HIS A 8 -3.62 9.21 -5.50
N TYR A 9 -4.69 10.03 -5.58
CA TYR A 9 -4.59 11.35 -6.23
C TYR A 9 -3.65 12.30 -5.50
N GLY A 10 -3.56 12.18 -4.17
CA GLY A 10 -2.61 12.95 -3.36
C GLY A 10 -1.16 12.59 -3.69
N GLU A 11 -0.85 11.31 -3.73
CA GLU A 11 0.47 10.79 -4.09
C GLU A 11 0.87 11.23 -5.51
N LEU A 12 0.00 11.07 -6.51
CA LEU A 12 0.26 11.54 -7.87
C LEU A 12 0.54 13.05 -7.96
N ARG A 13 -0.06 13.86 -7.08
CA ARG A 13 0.21 15.31 -7.03
C ARG A 13 1.59 15.58 -6.47
N VAL A 14 1.99 14.89 -5.42
CA VAL A 14 3.32 14.99 -4.84
C VAL A 14 4.39 14.49 -5.81
N ASP A 15 4.16 13.41 -6.52
CA ASP A 15 5.05 12.90 -7.57
C ASP A 15 5.30 13.93 -8.68
N ARG A 16 4.27 14.70 -9.08
CA ARG A 16 4.43 15.79 -10.04
C ARG A 16 5.33 16.90 -9.50
N SER A 17 5.16 17.27 -8.22
CA SER A 17 6.01 18.27 -7.58
C SER A 17 7.47 17.80 -7.48
N ILE A 18 7.71 16.50 -7.21
CA ILE A 18 9.06 15.93 -7.18
C ILE A 18 9.72 15.98 -8.58
N LYS A 19 8.95 15.78 -9.66
CA LYS A 19 9.45 15.86 -11.04
C LYS A 19 9.92 17.24 -11.46
N GLU A 20 9.52 18.30 -10.76
CA GLU A 20 10.01 19.66 -10.99
C GLU A 20 11.44 19.88 -10.46
N VAL A 21 11.93 18.97 -9.61
CA VAL A 21 13.24 19.11 -8.97
C VAL A 21 14.36 18.70 -9.92
N GLN A 22 15.36 19.58 -10.05
CA GLN A 22 16.63 19.24 -10.68
C GLN A 22 17.59 18.69 -9.61
N PHE A 23 18.01 17.43 -9.78
CA PHE A 23 18.99 16.82 -8.89
C PHE A 23 20.41 17.01 -9.44
N PRO A 24 21.38 17.37 -8.60
CA PRO A 24 22.76 17.63 -9.05
C PRO A 24 23.53 16.35 -9.40
N SER A 25 23.00 15.19 -9.01
CA SER A 25 23.61 13.88 -9.26
C SER A 25 22.53 12.84 -9.53
N GLU A 26 22.94 11.60 -9.75
CA GLU A 26 21.99 10.48 -9.90
C GLU A 26 21.08 10.38 -8.68
N VAL A 27 19.79 10.26 -8.91
CA VAL A 27 18.73 10.07 -7.91
C VAL A 27 17.90 8.83 -8.26
N HIS A 28 17.43 8.15 -7.25
CA HIS A 28 16.43 7.11 -7.43
C HIS A 28 15.21 7.39 -6.56
N ILE A 29 14.05 7.40 -7.19
CA ILE A 29 12.76 7.68 -6.55
C ILE A 29 11.93 6.40 -6.63
N ILE A 30 11.50 5.88 -5.49
CA ILE A 30 10.68 4.68 -5.39
C ILE A 30 9.35 5.10 -4.78
N PRO A 31 8.27 5.19 -5.58
CA PRO A 31 6.93 5.35 -5.04
C PRO A 31 6.49 4.05 -4.36
N ASP A 32 5.60 4.16 -3.37
CA ASP A 32 5.00 3.05 -2.61
C ASP A 32 6.06 2.02 -2.16
N PHE A 33 7.10 2.54 -1.47
CA PHE A 33 8.22 1.72 -1.04
C PHE A 33 7.85 0.88 0.18
N HIS A 34 8.08 -0.43 0.07
CA HIS A 34 7.89 -1.39 1.13
C HIS A 34 9.18 -2.12 1.48
N MET A 35 9.42 -2.33 2.76
CA MET A 35 10.56 -3.12 3.21
C MET A 35 10.25 -3.87 4.51
N LYS A 36 10.56 -5.17 4.52
CA LYS A 36 10.59 -5.97 5.76
C LYS A 36 11.86 -5.66 6.53
N ILE A 37 11.71 -5.24 7.80
CA ILE A 37 12.84 -4.94 8.71
C ILE A 37 13.23 -6.20 9.48
N HIS A 38 12.24 -6.86 10.10
CA HIS A 38 12.37 -8.15 10.76
C HIS A 38 11.03 -8.89 10.73
N GLU A 39 10.91 -10.07 11.37
CA GLU A 39 9.77 -10.99 11.22
C GLU A 39 8.39 -10.31 11.30
N ASN A 40 8.21 -9.39 12.27
CA ASN A 40 6.92 -8.75 12.55
C ASN A 40 6.94 -7.24 12.30
N ARG A 41 7.95 -6.71 11.59
CA ARG A 41 8.04 -5.27 11.33
C ARG A 41 8.29 -4.97 9.86
N TYR A 42 7.35 -4.24 9.30
CA TYR A 42 7.42 -3.70 7.94
C TYR A 42 7.40 -2.17 8.02
N ILE A 43 7.98 -1.53 7.02
CA ILE A 43 7.78 -0.11 6.76
C ILE A 43 7.13 0.03 5.39
N GLN A 44 6.24 1.01 5.29
CA GLN A 44 5.65 1.49 4.05
C GLN A 44 5.85 3.00 3.98
N VAL A 45 6.34 3.46 2.86
CA VAL A 45 6.68 4.87 2.60
C VAL A 45 6.06 5.27 1.28
N ASP A 46 5.26 6.33 1.27
CA ASP A 46 4.57 6.76 0.05
C ASP A 46 5.55 7.11 -1.08
N THR A 47 6.67 7.79 -0.74
CA THR A 47 7.77 7.99 -1.70
C THR A 47 9.13 7.98 -0.98
N LEU A 48 10.06 7.16 -1.45
CA LEU A 48 11.44 7.11 -0.99
C LEU A 48 12.36 7.73 -2.04
N ILE A 49 13.16 8.75 -1.65
CA ILE A 49 14.16 9.38 -2.52
C ILE A 49 15.55 9.01 -2.01
N ILE A 50 16.38 8.46 -2.88
CA ILE A 50 17.75 8.01 -2.59
C ILE A 50 18.70 8.84 -3.41
N THR A 51 19.65 9.52 -2.74
CA THR A 51 20.75 10.27 -3.35
C THR A 51 22.09 9.79 -2.80
N SER A 52 23.19 10.36 -3.26
CA SER A 52 24.50 10.13 -2.64
C SER A 52 24.72 10.91 -1.33
N SER A 53 23.88 11.90 -1.03
CA SER A 53 24.01 12.80 0.10
C SER A 53 23.02 12.50 1.24
N TYR A 54 21.85 11.99 0.91
CA TYR A 54 20.76 11.74 1.86
C TYR A 54 19.73 10.72 1.33
N ILE A 55 18.96 10.19 2.24
CA ILE A 55 17.71 9.46 1.96
C ILE A 55 16.58 10.34 2.49
N LEU A 56 15.52 10.53 1.70
CA LEU A 56 14.32 11.27 2.11
C LEU A 56 13.10 10.37 2.08
N ILE A 57 12.43 10.28 3.22
CA ILE A 57 11.15 9.62 3.40
C ILE A 57 10.05 10.67 3.28
N VAL A 58 9.17 10.52 2.31
CA VAL A 58 8.02 11.40 2.08
C VAL A 58 6.76 10.65 2.45
N GLU A 59 5.99 11.20 3.38
CA GLU A 59 4.65 10.74 3.75
C GLU A 59 3.64 11.74 3.21
N VAL A 60 2.58 11.27 2.54
CA VAL A 60 1.60 12.10 1.86
C VAL A 60 0.24 12.01 2.56
N LYS A 61 -0.38 13.15 2.79
CA LYS A 61 -1.77 13.21 3.25
C LYS A 61 -2.58 14.10 2.31
N ASN A 62 -3.65 13.56 1.73
CA ASN A 62 -4.58 14.31 0.89
C ASN A 62 -5.88 14.58 1.67
N ILE A 63 -5.78 15.49 2.64
CA ILE A 63 -6.87 15.86 3.56
C ILE A 63 -7.15 17.34 3.37
N ILE A 64 -8.42 17.73 3.40
CA ILE A 64 -8.90 19.11 3.33
C ILE A 64 -9.68 19.47 4.59
N GLY A 65 -9.84 20.78 4.87
CA GLY A 65 -10.52 21.31 6.04
C GLY A 65 -9.57 21.73 7.15
N ASN A 66 -10.09 21.94 8.35
CA ASN A 66 -9.29 22.30 9.52
C ASN A 66 -8.64 21.06 10.11
N ILE A 67 -7.31 21.07 10.20
CA ILE A 67 -6.49 19.97 10.64
C ILE A 67 -5.75 20.37 11.90
N ILE A 68 -6.01 19.68 13.00
CA ILE A 68 -5.39 19.95 14.29
C ILE A 68 -4.54 18.76 14.72
N PHE A 69 -3.26 18.98 14.99
CA PHE A 69 -2.41 17.97 15.61
C PHE A 69 -2.61 17.97 17.13
N LYS A 70 -2.97 16.81 17.69
CA LYS A 70 -3.01 16.57 19.13
C LYS A 70 -1.83 15.71 19.56
N THR A 71 -1.22 16.04 20.71
CA THR A 71 -0.05 15.35 21.23
C THR A 71 -0.37 14.27 22.26
N PHE A 72 -1.46 14.42 23.04
CA PHE A 72 -1.86 13.46 24.07
C PHE A 72 -3.37 13.22 24.04
N PRO A 73 -3.83 12.07 23.50
CA PRO A 73 -3.07 11.11 22.65
C PRO A 73 -2.69 11.70 21.30
N ASN A 74 -1.65 11.13 20.67
CA ASN A 74 -1.22 11.56 19.34
C ASN A 74 -2.28 11.23 18.29
N GLN A 75 -2.99 12.26 17.82
CA GLN A 75 -4.05 12.15 16.83
C GLN A 75 -4.00 13.32 15.86
N LEU A 76 -4.51 13.08 14.65
CA LEU A 76 -4.84 14.13 13.70
C LEU A 76 -6.37 14.31 13.67
N ILE A 77 -6.84 15.48 14.03
CA ILE A 77 -8.28 15.78 14.01
C ILE A 77 -8.57 16.62 12.77
N ARG A 78 -9.56 16.21 11.99
CA ARG A 78 -10.07 16.99 10.86
C ARG A 78 -11.49 17.45 11.13
N THR A 79 -11.77 18.72 10.91
CA THR A 79 -13.13 19.28 10.86
C THR A 79 -13.40 19.79 9.45
N LEU A 80 -14.48 19.31 8.84
CA LEU A 80 -14.97 19.73 7.53
C LEU A 80 -16.50 19.64 7.52
N ASP A 81 -17.18 20.69 7.06
CA ASP A 81 -18.65 20.74 6.95
C ASP A 81 -19.38 20.37 8.25
N ASN A 82 -18.87 20.85 9.40
CA ASN A 82 -19.34 20.54 10.76
C ASN A 82 -19.15 19.07 11.21
N GLU A 83 -18.51 18.24 10.41
CA GLU A 83 -18.13 16.88 10.80
C GLU A 83 -16.69 16.86 11.33
N THR A 84 -16.48 16.22 12.47
CA THR A 84 -15.17 16.06 13.07
C THR A 84 -14.80 14.58 13.09
N ILE A 85 -13.63 14.26 12.49
CA ILE A 85 -13.10 12.89 12.38
C ILE A 85 -11.69 12.87 12.94
N ALA A 86 -11.39 11.84 13.74
CA ALA A 86 -10.05 11.56 14.23
C ALA A 86 -9.33 10.53 13.33
N PHE A 87 -8.06 10.81 13.02
CA PHE A 87 -7.17 9.92 12.30
C PHE A 87 -5.95 9.58 13.16
N ASN A 88 -5.29 8.48 12.83
CA ASN A 88 -3.97 8.19 13.36
C ASN A 88 -3.00 9.32 13.01
N CYS A 89 -2.13 9.67 13.95
CA CYS A 89 -1.17 10.76 13.74
C CYS A 89 -0.13 10.36 12.68
N PRO A 90 -0.04 11.08 11.54
CA PRO A 90 0.92 10.76 10.48
C PRO A 90 2.39 10.97 10.93
N ILE A 91 2.62 11.79 11.95
CA ILE A 91 3.95 11.98 12.51
C ILE A 91 4.47 10.68 13.16
N ILE A 92 3.60 9.97 13.88
CA ILE A 92 3.97 8.68 14.48
C ILE A 92 4.26 7.64 13.39
N GLN A 93 3.49 7.64 12.30
CA GLN A 93 3.77 6.78 11.16
C GLN A 93 5.14 7.08 10.56
N LEU A 94 5.42 8.37 10.33
CA LEU A 94 6.69 8.84 9.75
C LEU A 94 7.89 8.50 10.65
N GLN A 95 7.78 8.72 11.97
CA GLN A 95 8.80 8.35 12.95
C GLN A 95 9.06 6.83 12.94
N ARG A 96 8.01 6.02 12.97
CA ARG A 96 8.14 4.55 12.91
C ARG A 96 8.82 4.07 11.62
N ASN A 97 8.54 4.71 10.50
CA ASN A 97 9.18 4.41 9.22
C ASN A 97 10.66 4.82 9.25
N GLN A 98 10.98 6.01 9.77
CA GLN A 98 12.35 6.48 9.94
C GLN A 98 13.16 5.54 10.85
N ASP A 99 12.62 5.18 12.03
CA ASP A 99 13.26 4.26 12.97
C ASP A 99 13.51 2.88 12.35
N GLY A 100 12.50 2.36 11.63
CA GLY A 100 12.64 1.09 10.94
C GLY A 100 13.73 1.14 9.87
N PHE A 101 13.77 2.20 9.08
CA PHE A 101 14.79 2.39 8.06
C PHE A 101 16.18 2.56 8.68
N GLN A 102 16.29 3.32 9.78
CA GLN A 102 17.54 3.51 10.53
C GLN A 102 18.05 2.19 11.13
N LEU A 103 17.17 1.35 11.68
CA LEU A 103 17.54 0.01 12.16
C LEU A 103 18.15 -0.84 11.04
N TRP A 104 17.56 -0.81 9.85
CA TRP A 104 18.14 -1.49 8.70
C TRP A 104 19.48 -0.88 8.29
N LEU A 105 19.57 0.44 8.21
CA LEU A 105 20.80 1.15 7.81
C LEU A 105 21.96 0.85 8.77
N ASN A 106 21.68 0.76 10.08
CA ASN A 106 22.68 0.44 11.11
C ASN A 106 23.30 -0.97 10.96
N GLN A 107 22.63 -1.88 10.23
CA GLN A 107 23.16 -3.20 9.90
C GLN A 107 24.10 -3.16 8.67
N THR A 108 24.25 -1.99 8.07
CA THR A 108 25.13 -1.76 6.91
C THR A 108 26.35 -0.93 7.32
N GLN A 109 27.32 -0.85 6.39
CA GLN A 109 28.48 0.02 6.58
C GLN A 109 28.24 1.48 6.16
N TRP A 110 27.05 1.79 5.61
CA TRP A 110 26.76 3.12 5.09
C TRP A 110 26.29 4.07 6.19
N LYS A 111 26.88 5.27 6.17
CA LYS A 111 26.48 6.37 7.05
C LYS A 111 25.91 7.48 6.18
N ILE A 112 24.59 7.47 6.00
CA ILE A 112 23.86 8.48 5.23
C ILE A 112 22.68 8.98 6.06
N PRO A 113 22.44 10.30 6.14
CA PRO A 113 21.33 10.84 6.92
C PRO A 113 19.98 10.50 6.27
N ILE A 114 18.99 10.24 7.13
CA ILE A 114 17.60 10.03 6.74
C ILE A 114 16.82 11.27 7.15
N TYR A 115 16.27 11.96 6.16
CA TYR A 115 15.32 13.05 6.37
C TYR A 115 13.90 12.55 6.18
N THR A 116 12.97 13.21 6.85
CA THR A 116 11.54 12.90 6.78
C THR A 116 10.74 14.17 6.52
N VAL A 117 9.68 14.05 5.75
CA VAL A 117 8.75 15.14 5.48
C VAL A 117 7.33 14.62 5.37
N LEU A 118 6.40 15.30 6.07
CA LEU A 118 4.97 15.12 5.88
C LEU A 118 4.46 16.14 4.87
N VAL A 119 3.85 15.68 3.79
CA VAL A 119 3.37 16.53 2.71
C VAL A 119 1.85 16.49 2.64
N PHE A 120 1.22 17.63 2.83
CA PHE A 120 -0.19 17.81 2.51
C PHE A 120 -0.34 18.10 1.01
N ALA A 121 -0.99 17.17 0.29
CA ALA A 121 -1.15 17.26 -1.15
C ALA A 121 -2.10 18.41 -1.56
N SER A 122 -3.07 18.76 -0.71
CA SER A 122 -4.03 19.84 -0.96
C SER A 122 -3.68 21.09 -0.16
N ASP A 123 -3.71 22.25 -0.79
CA ASP A 123 -3.59 23.58 -0.16
C ASP A 123 -4.89 24.07 0.50
N LYS A 124 -5.96 23.25 0.45
CA LYS A 124 -7.23 23.50 1.13
C LYS A 124 -7.26 22.99 2.59
N ALA A 125 -6.13 22.55 3.11
CA ALA A 125 -5.98 22.21 4.52
C ALA A 125 -5.50 23.43 5.31
N ILE A 126 -6.15 23.72 6.44
CA ILE A 126 -5.69 24.71 7.43
C ILE A 126 -5.07 23.90 8.55
N ILE A 127 -3.78 24.07 8.80
CA ILE A 127 -3.02 23.23 9.73
C ILE A 127 -2.75 24.01 11.01
N GLU A 128 -3.18 23.46 12.14
CA GLU A 128 -3.00 24.02 13.47
C GLU A 128 -2.20 23.08 14.38
N ASN A 129 -1.47 23.63 15.32
CA ASN A 129 -0.67 22.92 16.33
C ASN A 129 0.32 21.91 15.72
N ALA A 130 0.85 22.22 14.53
CA ALA A 130 1.87 21.39 13.88
C ALA A 130 3.12 21.28 14.78
N PRO A 131 3.66 20.07 15.02
CA PRO A 131 4.92 19.90 15.77
C PRO A 131 6.07 20.61 15.07
N LYS A 132 6.83 21.43 15.81
CA LYS A 132 7.92 22.25 15.26
C LYS A 132 9.13 21.40 14.83
N GLU A 133 9.32 20.25 15.46
CA GLU A 133 10.42 19.33 15.21
C GLU A 133 10.27 18.53 13.91
N GLN A 134 9.05 18.54 13.36
CA GLN A 134 8.73 17.78 12.15
C GLN A 134 8.57 18.73 10.95
N THR A 135 9.21 18.38 9.85
CA THR A 135 9.01 19.11 8.59
C THR A 135 7.63 18.74 8.01
N ILE A 136 6.75 19.74 7.96
CA ILE A 136 5.39 19.61 7.39
C ILE A 136 5.25 20.66 6.30
N LEU A 137 4.86 20.23 5.10
CA LEU A 137 4.82 21.09 3.91
C LEU A 137 3.53 20.84 3.11
N PHE A 138 3.14 21.84 2.33
CA PHE A 138 2.26 21.61 1.19
C PHE A 138 3.06 21.14 -0.03
N SER A 139 2.44 20.39 -0.93
CA SER A 139 3.09 19.80 -2.10
C SER A 139 3.89 20.82 -2.93
N LYS A 140 3.39 22.05 -3.07
CA LYS A 140 4.05 23.16 -3.78
C LYS A 140 5.41 23.58 -3.17
N ASN A 141 5.61 23.30 -1.89
CA ASN A 141 6.83 23.69 -1.16
C ASN A 141 7.88 22.56 -1.17
N LEU A 142 7.48 21.34 -1.54
CA LEU A 142 8.37 20.18 -1.54
C LEU A 142 9.59 20.35 -2.47
N PRO A 143 9.45 20.89 -3.70
CA PRO A 143 10.61 21.13 -4.56
C PRO A 143 11.67 22.03 -3.93
N LEU A 144 11.25 23.09 -3.25
CA LEU A 144 12.18 24.01 -2.55
C LEU A 144 12.88 23.34 -1.38
N PHE A 145 12.18 22.48 -0.65
CA PHE A 145 12.75 21.70 0.42
C PHE A 145 13.80 20.71 -0.10
N ILE A 146 13.50 19.97 -1.16
CA ILE A 146 14.46 19.04 -1.78
C ILE A 146 15.66 19.80 -2.34
N GLN A 147 15.47 20.97 -2.97
CA GLN A 147 16.58 21.82 -3.45
C GLN A 147 17.53 22.26 -2.32
N LYS A 148 17.01 22.49 -1.09
CA LYS A 148 17.88 22.75 0.08
C LYS A 148 18.69 21.52 0.45
N LEU A 149 18.09 20.33 0.46
CA LEU A 149 18.80 19.07 0.73
C LEU A 149 19.82 18.75 -0.37
N ASN A 150 19.58 19.10 -1.61
CA ASN A 150 20.50 18.92 -2.73
C ASN A 150 21.80 19.73 -2.61
N LYS A 151 21.88 20.71 -1.68
CA LYS A 151 23.12 21.44 -1.37
C LYS A 151 24.04 20.68 -0.42
N LEU A 152 23.57 19.57 0.18
CA LEU A 152 24.40 18.75 1.05
C LEU A 152 25.49 18.03 0.23
N PRO A 153 26.71 17.91 0.79
CA PRO A 153 27.79 17.22 0.12
C PRO A 153 27.49 15.73 -0.04
N PRO A 154 28.00 15.08 -1.10
CA PRO A 154 27.86 13.64 -1.25
C PRO A 154 28.67 12.91 -0.15
N LEU A 155 28.03 11.94 0.49
CA LEU A 155 28.59 11.08 1.53
C LEU A 155 28.91 9.68 1.01
N LEU A 156 28.27 9.28 -0.09
CA LEU A 156 28.49 8.00 -0.75
C LEU A 156 29.27 8.19 -2.05
N THR A 157 30.21 7.31 -2.32
CA THR A 157 30.78 7.19 -3.67
C THR A 157 29.71 6.67 -4.64
N LYS A 158 29.96 6.85 -5.95
CA LYS A 158 29.05 6.33 -6.99
C LYS A 158 28.79 4.83 -6.84
N ALA A 159 29.82 4.03 -6.54
CA ALA A 159 29.70 2.60 -6.34
C ALA A 159 28.84 2.24 -5.12
N GLN A 160 29.00 2.97 -4.02
CA GLN A 160 28.18 2.80 -2.80
C GLN A 160 26.74 3.19 -3.05
N TYR A 161 26.49 4.31 -3.73
CA TYR A 161 25.13 4.73 -4.13
C TYR A 161 24.43 3.68 -5.00
N LEU A 162 25.10 3.16 -6.02
CA LEU A 162 24.54 2.13 -6.88
C LEU A 162 24.20 0.85 -6.11
N LYS A 163 25.05 0.46 -5.16
CA LYS A 163 24.82 -0.74 -4.34
C LYS A 163 23.64 -0.57 -3.38
N ILE A 164 23.52 0.58 -2.69
CA ILE A 164 22.38 0.82 -1.79
C ILE A 164 21.06 0.90 -2.58
N LYS A 165 21.08 1.57 -3.73
CA LYS A 165 19.95 1.63 -4.65
C LYS A 165 19.50 0.21 -5.05
N GLU A 166 20.42 -0.63 -5.54
CA GLU A 166 20.11 -2.01 -5.95
C GLU A 166 19.47 -2.81 -4.81
N ILE A 167 20.04 -2.73 -3.61
CA ILE A 167 19.52 -3.43 -2.44
C ILE A 167 18.10 -2.95 -2.08
N LEU A 168 17.85 -1.64 -2.09
CA LEU A 168 16.53 -1.10 -1.75
C LEU A 168 15.48 -1.44 -2.81
N VAL A 169 15.82 -1.34 -4.09
CA VAL A 169 14.95 -1.77 -5.19
C VAL A 169 14.62 -3.27 -5.05
N ARG A 170 15.62 -4.11 -4.79
CA ARG A 170 15.41 -5.55 -4.59
C ARG A 170 14.53 -5.84 -3.36
N LYS A 171 14.74 -5.13 -2.24
CA LYS A 171 13.91 -5.30 -1.03
C LYS A 171 12.45 -4.93 -1.30
N ASN A 172 12.20 -3.85 -2.03
CA ASN A 172 10.86 -3.44 -2.44
C ASN A 172 10.19 -4.49 -3.35
N MET A 173 10.90 -5.01 -4.35
CA MET A 173 10.40 -6.05 -5.25
C MET A 173 10.13 -7.39 -4.56
N LEU A 174 10.88 -7.70 -3.50
CA LEU A 174 10.71 -8.94 -2.72
C LEU A 174 9.69 -8.78 -1.60
N PHE A 175 9.16 -7.58 -1.41
CA PHE A 175 8.11 -7.37 -0.44
C PHE A 175 6.82 -8.00 -0.94
N VAL A 176 6.27 -8.87 -0.12
CA VAL A 176 4.95 -9.45 -0.34
C VAL A 176 4.06 -8.98 0.79
N GLU A 177 3.04 -8.21 0.47
CA GLU A 177 2.09 -7.72 1.47
C GLU A 177 1.40 -8.92 2.16
N PRO A 178 1.38 -8.96 3.51
CA PRO A 178 0.63 -10.01 4.20
C PRO A 178 -0.85 -9.95 3.82
N HIS A 179 -1.44 -11.09 3.57
CA HIS A 179 -2.87 -11.19 3.27
C HIS A 179 -3.72 -10.60 4.38
N LEU A 180 -4.89 -10.08 4.06
CA LEU A 180 -5.73 -9.36 5.01
C LEU A 180 -6.07 -10.21 6.24
N CYS A 181 -6.39 -11.50 6.06
CA CYS A 181 -6.65 -12.39 7.19
C CYS A 181 -5.45 -12.50 8.13
N SER A 182 -4.24 -12.63 7.58
CA SER A 182 -3.01 -12.67 8.38
C SER A 182 -2.68 -11.33 9.01
N LYS A 183 -2.88 -10.23 8.26
CA LYS A 183 -2.59 -8.85 8.71
C LYS A 183 -3.48 -8.42 9.88
N TYR A 184 -4.73 -8.87 9.90
CA TYR A 184 -5.74 -8.50 10.91
C TYR A 184 -6.09 -9.65 11.85
N GLU A 185 -5.34 -10.75 11.84
CA GLU A 185 -5.54 -11.93 12.71
C GLU A 185 -6.96 -12.52 12.58
N ILE A 186 -7.56 -12.45 11.37
CA ILE A 186 -8.89 -12.99 11.09
C ILE A 186 -8.74 -14.48 10.75
N SER A 187 -9.48 -15.33 11.47
CA SER A 187 -9.53 -16.76 11.13
C SER A 187 -10.22 -16.99 9.80
N THR A 188 -9.65 -17.85 8.96
CA THR A 188 -10.27 -18.23 7.69
C THR A 188 -11.64 -18.92 7.88
N SER A 189 -11.92 -19.45 9.07
CA SER A 189 -13.24 -20.01 9.43
C SER A 189 -14.31 -18.94 9.58
N GLU A 190 -13.93 -17.68 9.84
CA GLU A 190 -14.86 -16.54 9.95
C GLU A 190 -15.26 -15.97 8.59
N LEU A 191 -14.54 -16.36 7.53
CA LEU A 191 -14.86 -15.89 6.19
C LEU A 191 -16.23 -16.44 5.74
N LYS A 192 -17.03 -15.54 5.19
CA LYS A 192 -18.33 -15.89 4.61
C LYS A 192 -18.14 -16.79 3.39
N LYS A 193 -18.70 -18.00 3.44
CA LYS A 193 -18.56 -18.99 2.38
C LYS A 193 -19.66 -18.82 1.31
N GLY A 194 -19.33 -19.12 0.06
CA GLY A 194 -20.21 -19.06 -1.10
C GLY A 194 -19.79 -17.98 -2.09
N VAL A 195 -20.46 -17.93 -3.23
CA VAL A 195 -20.29 -16.85 -4.21
C VAL A 195 -21.07 -15.65 -3.71
N LEU A 196 -20.38 -14.54 -3.44
CA LEU A 196 -20.94 -13.36 -2.78
C LEU A 196 -21.34 -12.27 -3.76
N CYS A 197 -22.41 -11.56 -3.43
CA CYS A 197 -22.94 -10.43 -4.17
C CYS A 197 -22.04 -9.20 -3.96
N ILE A 198 -21.66 -8.53 -5.06
CA ILE A 198 -20.82 -7.33 -5.01
C ILE A 198 -21.52 -6.14 -4.31
N ASN A 199 -22.84 -6.10 -4.35
CA ASN A 199 -23.61 -4.98 -3.82
C ASN A 199 -23.87 -5.08 -2.30
N CYS A 200 -24.21 -6.25 -1.80
CA CYS A 200 -24.63 -6.40 -0.40
C CYS A 200 -23.88 -7.49 0.37
N GLY A 201 -22.90 -8.17 -0.24
CA GLY A 201 -22.13 -9.24 0.38
C GLY A 201 -22.94 -10.50 0.75
N ASN A 202 -24.22 -10.60 0.39
CA ASN A 202 -24.98 -11.82 0.60
C ASN A 202 -24.69 -12.85 -0.48
N ARG A 203 -25.02 -14.12 -0.20
CA ARG A 203 -24.84 -15.21 -1.18
C ARG A 203 -25.66 -14.98 -2.42
N LEU A 204 -25.05 -15.26 -3.57
CA LEU A 204 -25.74 -15.37 -4.83
C LEU A 204 -26.26 -16.80 -5.01
N ASN A 205 -27.49 -16.92 -5.53
CA ASN A 205 -28.07 -18.16 -5.97
C ASN A 205 -27.87 -18.32 -7.47
N ARG A 206 -27.37 -19.49 -7.87
CA ARG A 206 -27.23 -19.82 -9.28
C ARG A 206 -28.59 -20.21 -9.88
N ILE A 207 -29.10 -19.42 -10.81
CA ILE A 207 -30.39 -19.66 -11.47
C ILE A 207 -30.20 -20.48 -12.75
N SER A 208 -29.10 -20.23 -13.48
CA SER A 208 -28.70 -20.97 -14.67
C SER A 208 -27.18 -21.06 -14.78
N GLU A 209 -26.68 -21.67 -15.85
CA GLU A 209 -25.23 -21.74 -16.09
C GLU A 209 -24.58 -20.36 -16.21
N ARG A 210 -25.30 -19.33 -16.64
CA ARG A 210 -24.78 -17.98 -16.91
C ARG A 210 -25.44 -16.89 -16.09
N GLN A 211 -26.25 -17.26 -15.08
CA GLN A 211 -26.99 -16.26 -14.31
C GLN A 211 -27.02 -16.60 -12.83
N TRP A 212 -26.62 -15.62 -12.04
CA TRP A 212 -26.68 -15.64 -10.59
C TRP A 212 -27.53 -14.48 -10.11
N THR A 213 -28.32 -14.69 -9.07
CA THR A 213 -29.24 -13.68 -8.53
C THR A 213 -29.04 -13.57 -7.02
N CYS A 214 -28.99 -12.36 -6.51
CA CYS A 214 -29.00 -12.08 -5.09
C CYS A 214 -30.43 -11.96 -4.58
N THR A 215 -30.85 -12.86 -3.73
CA THR A 215 -32.20 -12.82 -3.16
C THR A 215 -32.39 -11.69 -2.14
N ALA A 216 -31.32 -11.15 -1.60
CA ALA A 216 -31.36 -10.07 -0.62
C ALA A 216 -31.52 -8.68 -1.25
N CYS A 217 -30.89 -8.42 -2.41
CA CYS A 217 -30.92 -7.10 -3.06
C CYS A 217 -31.38 -7.13 -4.52
N GLY A 218 -31.78 -8.29 -5.04
CA GLY A 218 -32.36 -8.45 -6.39
C GLY A 218 -31.35 -8.33 -7.55
N ILE A 219 -30.07 -8.06 -7.28
CA ILE A 219 -29.05 -7.92 -8.34
C ILE A 219 -28.82 -9.24 -9.06
N ASN A 220 -28.72 -9.15 -10.39
CA ASN A 220 -28.30 -10.23 -11.27
C ASN A 220 -26.82 -10.04 -11.65
N ASP A 221 -26.04 -11.11 -11.55
CA ASP A 221 -24.64 -11.16 -11.94
C ASP A 221 -24.42 -12.33 -12.92
N LYS A 222 -23.75 -12.04 -14.03
CA LYS A 222 -23.52 -13.05 -15.08
C LYS A 222 -22.26 -13.88 -14.82
N ASP A 223 -21.30 -13.33 -14.08
CA ASP A 223 -20.00 -13.96 -13.89
C ASP A 223 -19.33 -13.57 -12.56
N PRO A 224 -19.93 -13.89 -11.43
CA PRO A 224 -19.41 -13.49 -10.13
C PRO A 224 -18.20 -14.30 -9.64
N ILE A 225 -17.93 -15.49 -10.22
CA ILE A 225 -16.92 -16.42 -9.70
C ILE A 225 -15.51 -15.85 -9.78
N PRO A 226 -15.04 -15.25 -10.91
CA PRO A 226 -13.68 -14.69 -10.99
C PRO A 226 -13.39 -13.67 -9.88
N ARG A 227 -14.30 -12.74 -9.63
CA ARG A 227 -14.17 -11.73 -8.57
C ARG A 227 -14.04 -12.39 -7.18
N ASN A 228 -14.89 -13.38 -6.89
CA ASN A 228 -14.84 -14.09 -5.63
C ASN A 228 -13.57 -14.95 -5.48
N VAL A 229 -12.97 -15.42 -6.58
CA VAL A 229 -11.64 -16.04 -6.57
C VAL A 229 -10.55 -14.98 -6.30
N GLU A 230 -10.70 -13.76 -6.82
CA GLU A 230 -9.78 -12.65 -6.51
C GLU A 230 -9.78 -12.29 -5.04
N ASP A 231 -10.95 -12.30 -4.38
CA ASP A 231 -11.08 -12.08 -2.95
C ASP A 231 -10.25 -13.10 -2.14
N LEU A 232 -10.16 -14.36 -2.60
CA LEU A 232 -9.33 -15.38 -1.96
C LEU A 232 -7.84 -15.02 -1.96
N PHE A 233 -7.34 -14.53 -3.08
CA PHE A 233 -5.94 -14.09 -3.18
C PHE A 233 -5.66 -12.89 -2.28
N THR A 234 -6.61 -12.00 -2.15
CA THR A 234 -6.47 -10.81 -1.29
C THR A 234 -6.58 -11.17 0.20
N LEU A 235 -7.52 -12.04 0.55
CA LEU A 235 -7.83 -12.38 1.94
C LEU A 235 -6.89 -13.42 2.53
N MET A 236 -6.53 -14.46 1.78
CA MET A 236 -5.93 -15.66 2.38
C MET A 236 -4.49 -15.93 1.98
N LYS A 237 -4.14 -15.93 0.69
CA LYS A 237 -2.80 -16.33 0.25
C LYS A 237 -2.56 -16.15 -1.26
N HIS A 238 -1.29 -16.02 -1.64
CA HIS A 238 -0.87 -15.81 -3.05
C HIS A 238 -1.02 -17.05 -3.94
N GLU A 239 -1.03 -18.25 -3.35
CA GLU A 239 -1.21 -19.50 -4.08
C GLU A 239 -2.41 -20.25 -3.51
N VAL A 240 -3.36 -20.63 -4.35
CA VAL A 240 -4.55 -21.40 -3.96
C VAL A 240 -4.59 -22.72 -4.71
N THR A 241 -5.17 -23.75 -4.09
CA THR A 241 -5.55 -24.98 -4.78
C THR A 241 -6.97 -24.88 -5.30
N MET A 242 -7.31 -25.68 -6.30
CA MET A 242 -8.69 -25.78 -6.79
C MET A 242 -9.65 -26.16 -5.67
N GLN A 243 -9.27 -27.10 -4.81
CA GLN A 243 -10.13 -27.57 -3.72
C GLN A 243 -10.44 -26.45 -2.72
N GLU A 244 -9.43 -25.66 -2.31
CA GLU A 244 -9.64 -24.52 -1.41
C GLU A 244 -10.62 -23.49 -1.99
N CYS A 245 -10.50 -23.20 -3.30
CA CYS A 245 -11.47 -22.31 -3.97
C CYS A 245 -12.88 -22.91 -3.99
N MET A 246 -13.00 -24.18 -4.30
CA MET A 246 -14.29 -24.87 -4.33
C MET A 246 -14.94 -24.91 -2.94
N ASP A 247 -14.17 -25.16 -1.89
CA ASP A 247 -14.65 -25.25 -0.52
C ASP A 247 -15.15 -23.89 -0.01
N LEU A 248 -14.37 -22.81 -0.26
CA LEU A 248 -14.78 -21.48 0.16
C LEU A 248 -15.96 -20.95 -0.63
N LEU A 249 -15.92 -21.09 -1.96
CA LEU A 249 -17.02 -20.63 -2.83
C LEU A 249 -18.23 -21.57 -2.84
N GLN A 250 -18.13 -22.72 -2.17
CA GLN A 250 -19.16 -23.76 -2.13
C GLN A 250 -19.61 -24.22 -3.55
N LEU A 251 -18.64 -24.37 -4.43
CA LEU A 251 -18.88 -24.85 -5.79
C LEU A 251 -18.57 -26.34 -5.89
N LYS A 252 -19.44 -27.09 -6.56
CA LYS A 252 -19.28 -28.54 -6.76
C LYS A 252 -18.59 -28.89 -8.09
N SER A 253 -18.64 -28.00 -9.07
CA SER A 253 -18.18 -28.26 -10.43
C SER A 253 -16.69 -27.90 -10.62
N ARG A 254 -15.85 -28.92 -10.76
CA ARG A 254 -14.43 -28.73 -11.15
C ARG A 254 -14.28 -28.11 -12.53
N TYR A 255 -15.20 -28.38 -13.43
CA TYR A 255 -15.21 -27.80 -14.77
C TYR A 255 -15.37 -26.28 -14.69
N THR A 256 -16.32 -25.79 -13.90
CA THR A 256 -16.54 -24.35 -13.68
C THR A 256 -15.28 -23.68 -13.13
N MET A 257 -14.58 -24.31 -12.17
CA MET A 257 -13.35 -23.76 -11.60
C MET A 257 -12.21 -23.74 -12.61
N ASN A 258 -12.02 -24.81 -13.39
CA ASN A 258 -11.01 -24.84 -14.46
C ASN A 258 -11.24 -23.73 -15.49
N TYR A 259 -12.48 -23.57 -15.95
CA TYR A 259 -12.87 -22.52 -16.87
C TYR A 259 -12.56 -21.13 -16.28
N THR A 260 -12.92 -20.91 -15.02
CA THR A 260 -12.64 -19.65 -14.30
C THR A 260 -11.14 -19.39 -14.24
N PHE A 261 -10.32 -20.36 -13.84
CA PHE A 261 -8.86 -20.20 -13.73
C PHE A 261 -8.20 -19.90 -15.08
N GLN A 262 -8.67 -20.53 -16.16
CA GLN A 262 -8.22 -20.24 -17.53
C GLN A 262 -8.60 -18.82 -17.95
N LYS A 263 -9.85 -18.40 -17.70
CA LYS A 263 -10.35 -17.05 -17.99
C LYS A 263 -9.55 -15.97 -17.24
N MET A 264 -9.19 -16.24 -15.99
CA MET A 264 -8.37 -15.37 -15.16
C MET A 264 -6.88 -15.41 -15.51
N LYS A 265 -6.46 -16.30 -16.44
CA LYS A 265 -5.06 -16.51 -16.82
C LYS A 265 -4.15 -16.81 -15.63
N LEU A 266 -4.63 -17.58 -14.66
CA LEU A 266 -3.83 -17.95 -13.50
C LEU A 266 -2.68 -18.87 -13.90
N ILE A 267 -1.51 -18.63 -13.30
CA ILE A 267 -0.32 -19.47 -13.50
C ILE A 267 -0.51 -20.75 -12.68
N LYS A 268 -0.43 -21.88 -13.35
CA LYS A 268 -0.52 -23.20 -12.75
C LYS A 268 0.87 -23.72 -12.41
N THR A 269 1.11 -24.06 -11.16
CA THR A 269 2.36 -24.65 -10.68
C THR A 269 2.08 -26.01 -10.07
N LYS A 270 2.91 -27.02 -10.41
CA LYS A 270 2.83 -28.37 -9.84
C LYS A 270 4.10 -28.64 -9.03
N LYS A 271 3.96 -28.86 -7.72
CA LYS A 271 5.03 -29.29 -6.81
C LYS A 271 4.65 -30.65 -6.21
N GLY A 272 5.29 -31.72 -6.68
CA GLY A 272 4.91 -33.09 -6.30
C GLY A 272 3.44 -33.38 -6.67
N ASN A 273 2.65 -33.85 -5.70
CA ASN A 273 1.23 -34.15 -5.88
C ASN A 273 0.31 -32.95 -5.72
N LYS A 274 0.84 -31.76 -5.36
CA LYS A 274 0.04 -30.56 -5.14
C LYS A 274 0.08 -29.64 -6.36
N THR A 275 -1.08 -29.28 -6.87
CA THR A 275 -1.25 -28.26 -7.91
C THR A 275 -1.79 -26.98 -7.31
N THR A 276 -1.09 -25.87 -7.49
CA THR A 276 -1.48 -24.55 -7.04
C THR A 276 -1.66 -23.59 -8.22
N TYR A 277 -2.40 -22.53 -7.99
CA TYR A 277 -2.69 -21.47 -8.95
C TYR A 277 -2.37 -20.12 -8.31
N GLN A 278 -1.75 -19.22 -9.05
CA GLN A 278 -1.38 -17.86 -8.60
C GLN A 278 -1.68 -16.83 -9.68
N LYS A 279 -1.81 -15.57 -9.30
CA LYS A 279 -1.91 -14.47 -10.27
C LYS A 279 -0.59 -14.30 -11.01
N SER A 280 -0.64 -13.88 -12.28
CA SER A 280 0.57 -13.37 -12.96
C SER A 280 0.97 -12.04 -12.33
N ASN A 281 2.22 -11.91 -11.89
CA ASN A 281 2.76 -10.60 -11.52
C ASN A 281 2.88 -9.78 -12.81
N ASN A 282 1.95 -8.88 -13.05
CA ASN A 282 2.09 -7.83 -14.06
C ASN A 282 2.61 -6.57 -13.38
#